data_790b900976d7c4d5fb0af78311557f3a
#
_entry.id   790b900976d7c4d5fb0af78311557f3a
#
_cell.length_a   1.000
_cell.length_b   1.000
_cell.length_c   1.000
_cell.angle_alpha   90.00
_cell.angle_beta   90.00
_cell.angle_gamma   90.00
#
_symmetry.space_group_name_H-M   'P 1'
#
loop_
_entity.id
_entity.type
_entity.pdbx_description
1 polymer ?
#
loop_
_entity_poly.entity_id
_entity_poly.type
_entity_poly.pdbx_seq_one_letter_code
_entity_poly.pdbx_strand_id
1 'polypeptide(L)'
;MATPVPEAVTVPTCWVTAVNGYFYASNAGSATLSEFQDSLTGQLSLAGSTGTDPGTVDSAGTPSGTFLYVQTGGNGIVDEYQVATGGSLTEIGSVIVAGAAGGEGIVAF
;
A
#
# COMPACT_ATOMS: atom_id res chain seq x y z
N MET A 1 26.88 8.00 -2.14
CA MET A 1 26.29 7.49 -3.37
C MET A 1 24.84 7.11 -3.09
N ALA A 2 23.98 7.47 -4.00
CA ALA A 2 22.58 7.08 -3.86
C ALA A 2 22.47 5.55 -3.97
N THR A 3 21.65 4.98 -3.10
CA THR A 3 21.28 3.58 -3.20
C THR A 3 20.58 3.34 -4.52
N PRO A 4 20.80 2.22 -5.21
CA PRO A 4 20.03 1.90 -6.39
C PRO A 4 18.54 1.95 -6.09
N VAL A 5 17.80 2.43 -7.06
CA VAL A 5 16.33 2.52 -6.94
C VAL A 5 15.78 1.11 -6.73
N PRO A 6 14.95 0.89 -5.69
CA PRO A 6 14.32 -0.40 -5.51
C PRO A 6 13.48 -0.78 -6.73
N GLU A 7 13.38 -2.08 -6.98
CA GLU A 7 12.63 -2.59 -8.12
C GLU A 7 11.19 -2.06 -8.13
N ALA A 8 10.60 -1.87 -6.96
CA ALA A 8 9.22 -1.38 -6.84
C ALA A 8 8.98 -0.03 -7.49
N VAL A 9 10.01 0.83 -7.61
CA VAL A 9 9.85 2.14 -8.21
C VAL A 9 10.20 2.15 -9.71
N THR A 10 10.50 1.00 -10.31
CA THR A 10 10.66 0.88 -11.74
C THR A 10 9.34 0.64 -12.47
N VAL A 11 8.26 0.40 -11.72
CA VAL A 11 6.89 0.26 -12.25
C VAL A 11 6.09 1.49 -11.85
N PRO A 12 4.96 1.78 -12.54
CA PRO A 12 4.14 2.93 -12.18
C PRO A 12 3.70 2.89 -10.73
N THR A 13 4.09 3.91 -9.97
CA THR A 13 3.72 4.09 -8.56
C THR A 13 2.97 5.41 -8.45
N CYS A 14 1.70 5.35 -8.10
CA CYS A 14 0.82 6.51 -8.17
C CYS A 14 0.38 7.02 -6.80
N TRP A 15 0.28 6.16 -5.80
CA TRP A 15 -0.26 6.53 -4.50
C TRP A 15 0.69 6.10 -3.39
N VAL A 16 0.78 6.95 -2.36
CA VAL A 16 1.60 6.68 -1.18
C VAL A 16 0.76 6.99 0.05
N THR A 17 0.76 6.10 1.01
CA THR A 17 0.05 6.26 2.27
C THR A 17 1.00 6.06 3.43
N ALA A 18 0.94 6.96 4.40
CA ALA A 18 1.74 6.86 5.62
C ALA A 18 0.88 6.25 6.74
N VAL A 19 1.38 5.21 7.37
CA VAL A 19 0.73 4.57 8.51
C VAL A 19 1.78 4.25 9.56
N ASN A 20 1.62 4.83 10.74
CA ASN A 20 2.45 4.49 11.90
C ASN A 20 3.96 4.55 11.63
N GLY A 21 4.40 5.55 10.87
CA GLY A 21 5.82 5.75 10.56
C GLY A 21 6.33 4.93 9.37
N TYR A 22 5.47 4.18 8.72
CA TYR A 22 5.79 3.43 7.50
C TYR A 22 5.07 4.04 6.32
N PHE A 23 5.62 3.84 5.13
CA PHE A 23 5.05 4.35 3.90
C PHE A 23 4.75 3.18 2.97
N TYR A 24 3.56 3.20 2.39
CA TYR A 24 3.11 2.14 1.50
C TYR A 24 2.82 2.75 0.13
N ALA A 25 3.53 2.29 -0.86
CA ALA A 25 3.40 2.79 -2.23
C ALA A 25 2.67 1.76 -3.09
N SER A 26 1.65 2.19 -3.79
CA SER A 26 0.83 1.33 -4.63
C SER A 26 1.46 1.18 -6.01
N ASN A 27 1.65 -0.05 -6.45
CA ASN A 27 2.20 -0.39 -7.75
C ASN A 27 1.11 -1.07 -8.58
N ALA A 28 0.39 -0.27 -9.37
CA ALA A 28 -0.78 -0.77 -10.11
C ALA A 28 -0.41 -1.85 -11.13
N GLY A 29 0.71 -1.70 -11.80
CA GLY A 29 1.12 -2.63 -12.84
C GLY A 29 1.51 -4.01 -12.33
N SER A 30 2.00 -4.11 -11.11
CA SER A 30 2.43 -5.37 -10.50
C SER A 30 1.46 -5.92 -9.47
N ALA A 31 0.40 -5.18 -9.14
CA ALA A 31 -0.54 -5.54 -8.08
C ALA A 31 0.17 -5.78 -6.75
N THR A 32 0.99 -4.83 -6.34
CA THR A 32 1.73 -4.90 -5.08
C THR A 32 1.73 -3.57 -4.35
N LEU A 33 2.00 -3.65 -3.05
CA LEU A 33 2.37 -2.52 -2.22
C LEU A 33 3.84 -2.64 -1.85
N SER A 34 4.59 -1.58 -2.05
CA SER A 34 5.96 -1.50 -1.54
C SER A 34 5.94 -0.82 -0.18
N GLU A 35 6.63 -1.41 0.79
CA GLU A 35 6.69 -0.93 2.16
C GLU A 35 8.04 -0.26 2.39
N PHE A 36 8.00 1.00 2.81
CA PHE A 36 9.20 1.76 3.10
C PHE A 36 9.23 2.20 4.55
N GLN A 37 10.41 2.21 5.12
CA GLN A 37 10.65 2.75 6.46
C GLN A 37 11.51 4.00 6.33
N ASP A 38 11.12 5.06 7.04
CA ASP A 38 11.92 6.27 7.11
C ASP A 38 12.97 6.14 8.21
N SER A 39 14.20 6.56 7.92
CA SER A 39 15.27 6.60 8.90
C SER A 39 15.26 7.94 9.60
N LEU A 40 16.01 8.03 10.72
CA LEU A 40 16.18 9.29 11.43
C LEU A 40 16.88 10.36 10.59
N THR A 41 17.56 9.96 9.53
CA THR A 41 18.24 10.88 8.62
C THR A 41 17.39 11.27 7.42
N GLY A 42 16.13 10.82 7.35
CA GLY A 42 15.22 11.14 6.26
C GLY A 42 15.37 10.26 5.03
N GLN A 43 16.11 9.17 5.12
CA GLN A 43 16.24 8.22 4.02
C GLN A 43 15.16 7.15 4.08
N LEU A 44 14.54 6.87 2.94
CA LEU A 44 13.59 5.77 2.83
C LEU A 44 14.34 4.49 2.43
N SER A 45 14.05 3.41 3.12
CA SER A 45 14.56 2.09 2.77
C SER A 45 13.41 1.14 2.55
N LEU A 46 13.55 0.28 1.54
CA LEU A 46 12.52 -0.72 1.22
C LEU A 46 12.53 -1.77 2.32
N ALA A 47 11.40 -1.93 2.98
CA ALA A 47 11.24 -2.90 4.05
C ALA A 47 10.59 -4.19 3.57
N GLY A 48 9.79 -4.13 2.50
CA GLY A 48 9.13 -5.31 1.98
C GLY A 48 8.17 -4.98 0.84
N SER A 49 7.50 -6.02 0.38
CA SER A 49 6.49 -5.90 -0.66
C SER A 49 5.35 -6.87 -0.36
N THR A 50 4.13 -6.46 -0.61
CA THR A 50 2.94 -7.26 -0.35
C THR A 50 2.06 -7.30 -1.59
N GLY A 51 1.60 -8.49 -1.98
CA GLY A 51 0.68 -8.65 -3.11
C GLY A 51 -0.71 -8.17 -2.77
N THR A 52 -1.40 -7.64 -3.76
CA THR A 52 -2.80 -7.22 -3.66
C THR A 52 -3.61 -7.86 -4.78
N ASP A 53 -4.91 -7.60 -4.81
CA ASP A 53 -5.72 -7.87 -5.99
C ASP A 53 -5.31 -6.93 -7.14
N PRO A 54 -5.64 -7.26 -8.40
CA PRO A 54 -5.18 -6.47 -9.54
C PRO A 54 -5.63 -5.02 -9.51
N GLY A 55 -4.74 -4.11 -9.94
CA GLY A 55 -5.06 -2.70 -10.06
C GLY A 55 -4.94 -1.94 -8.75
N THR A 56 -3.89 -2.19 -8.00
CA THR A 56 -3.60 -1.45 -6.75
C THR A 56 -3.60 0.04 -7.00
N VAL A 57 -4.48 0.75 -6.31
CA VAL A 57 -4.59 2.20 -6.44
C VAL A 57 -4.45 2.84 -5.06
N ASP A 58 -5.41 3.63 -4.61
CA ASP A 58 -5.29 4.34 -3.35
C ASP A 58 -5.40 3.44 -2.14
N SER A 59 -4.90 3.90 -1.03
CA SER A 59 -4.98 3.19 0.25
C SER A 59 -5.18 4.18 1.39
N ALA A 60 -5.71 3.68 2.49
CA ALA A 60 -5.94 4.50 3.67
C ALA A 60 -5.69 3.68 4.93
N GLY A 61 -4.93 4.24 5.85
CA GLY A 61 -4.69 3.65 7.15
C GLY A 61 -5.66 4.16 8.20
N THR A 62 -6.00 3.33 9.17
CA THR A 62 -6.78 3.80 10.31
C THR A 62 -5.95 4.75 11.18
N PRO A 63 -6.58 5.71 11.87
CA PRO A 63 -5.85 6.64 12.75
C PRO A 63 -5.03 5.95 13.83
N SER A 64 -5.45 4.77 14.26
CA SER A 64 -4.70 3.96 15.23
C SER A 64 -3.43 3.34 14.67
N GLY A 65 -3.27 3.31 13.34
CA GLY A 65 -2.13 2.66 12.70
C GLY A 65 -2.22 1.14 12.69
N THR A 66 -3.40 0.58 12.97
CA THR A 66 -3.58 -0.87 13.09
C THR A 66 -3.94 -1.53 11.76
N PHE A 67 -4.70 -0.86 10.92
CA PHE A 67 -5.22 -1.43 9.68
C PHE A 67 -4.92 -0.53 8.48
N LEU A 68 -4.71 -1.18 7.34
CA LEU A 68 -4.56 -0.52 6.04
C LEU A 68 -5.59 -1.13 5.08
N TYR A 69 -6.35 -0.28 4.43
CA TYR A 69 -7.32 -0.67 3.41
C TYR A 69 -6.80 -0.23 2.05
N VAL A 70 -6.75 -1.15 1.11
CA VAL A 70 -6.17 -0.92 -0.21
C VAL A 70 -7.24 -1.11 -1.27
N GLN A 71 -7.50 -0.06 -2.01
CA GLN A 71 -8.43 -0.10 -3.13
C GLN A 71 -7.74 -0.73 -4.33
N THR A 72 -8.38 -1.71 -4.93
CA THR A 72 -7.87 -2.35 -6.14
C THR A 72 -8.91 -2.21 -7.24
N GLY A 73 -8.53 -1.50 -8.30
CA GLY A 73 -9.49 -1.08 -9.35
C GLY A 73 -9.74 -2.11 -10.44
N GLY A 74 -8.97 -3.20 -10.49
CA GLY A 74 -9.17 -4.21 -11.52
C GLY A 74 -10.54 -4.86 -11.45
N ASN A 75 -10.99 -5.20 -10.24
CA ASN A 75 -12.27 -5.87 -10.01
C ASN A 75 -13.12 -5.18 -8.94
N GLY A 76 -12.75 -3.98 -8.51
CA GLY A 76 -13.50 -3.27 -7.49
C GLY A 76 -13.41 -3.89 -6.10
N ILE A 77 -12.25 -4.41 -5.74
CA ILE A 77 -12.03 -5.08 -4.45
C ILE A 77 -11.26 -4.15 -3.51
N VAL A 78 -11.65 -4.13 -2.25
CA VAL A 78 -10.87 -3.50 -1.19
C VAL A 78 -10.21 -4.60 -0.37
N ASP A 79 -8.88 -4.64 -0.39
CA ASP A 79 -8.10 -5.57 0.41
C ASP A 79 -7.83 -4.96 1.79
N GLU A 80 -7.98 -5.76 2.83
CA GLU A 80 -7.81 -5.35 4.21
C GLU A 80 -6.56 -5.99 4.80
N TYR A 81 -5.68 -5.17 5.37
CA TYR A 81 -4.43 -5.64 5.98
C TYR A 81 -4.32 -5.17 7.42
N GLN A 82 -3.77 -6.03 8.25
CA GLN A 82 -3.31 -5.64 9.57
C GLN A 82 -1.86 -5.19 9.48
N VAL A 83 -1.58 -4.03 10.07
CA VAL A 83 -0.23 -3.46 10.12
C VAL A 83 0.46 -3.95 11.38
N ALA A 84 1.50 -4.74 11.21
CA ALA A 84 2.28 -5.25 12.34
C ALA A 84 3.34 -4.25 12.79
N THR A 85 3.85 -4.44 13.98
CA THR A 85 5.06 -3.76 14.43
C THR A 85 6.20 -4.08 13.46
N GLY A 86 6.85 -3.04 12.93
CA GLY A 86 7.84 -3.22 11.87
C GLY A 86 7.29 -2.94 10.48
N GLY A 87 5.99 -2.73 10.34
CA GLY A 87 5.35 -2.28 9.10
C GLY A 87 4.91 -3.38 8.16
N SER A 88 5.16 -4.65 8.47
CA SER A 88 4.71 -5.74 7.62
C SER A 88 3.19 -5.84 7.61
N LEU A 89 2.64 -6.28 6.48
CA LEU A 89 1.21 -6.38 6.27
C LEU A 89 0.77 -7.84 6.25
N THR A 90 -0.32 -8.13 6.96
CA THR A 90 -0.98 -9.42 6.91
C THR A 90 -2.40 -9.21 6.40
N GLU A 91 -2.76 -9.85 5.30
CA GLU A 91 -4.11 -9.75 4.76
C GLU A 91 -5.09 -10.44 5.71
N ILE A 92 -6.15 -9.72 6.08
CA ILE A 92 -7.18 -10.24 6.97
C ILE A 92 -8.53 -10.38 6.28
N GLY A 93 -8.67 -9.87 5.07
CA GLY A 93 -9.91 -10.01 4.33
C GLY A 93 -9.91 -9.16 3.07
N SER A 94 -10.99 -9.28 2.33
CA SER A 94 -11.25 -8.44 1.17
C SER A 94 -12.75 -8.30 0.97
N VAL A 95 -13.16 -7.17 0.40
CA VAL A 95 -14.57 -6.87 0.13
C VAL A 95 -14.72 -6.44 -1.31
N ILE A 96 -15.65 -7.06 -2.02
CA ILE A 96 -16.02 -6.63 -3.38
C ILE A 96 -17.03 -5.49 -3.24
N VAL A 97 -16.69 -4.34 -3.85
CA VAL A 97 -17.58 -3.19 -3.88
C VAL A 97 -18.24 -3.13 -5.26
N ALA A 98 -19.53 -3.32 -5.28
CA ALA A 98 -20.29 -3.34 -6.54
C ALA A 98 -20.14 -2.00 -7.29
N GLY A 99 -19.75 -2.09 -8.58
CA GLY A 99 -19.60 -0.91 -9.42
C GLY A 99 -18.33 -0.12 -9.18
N ALA A 100 -17.41 -0.59 -8.36
CA ALA A 100 -16.19 0.15 -8.01
C ALA A 100 -14.98 -0.19 -8.89
N ALA A 101 -15.14 -1.00 -9.93
CA ALA A 101 -14.05 -1.24 -10.87
C ALA A 101 -13.61 0.09 -11.50
N GLY A 102 -12.30 0.39 -11.47
CA GLY A 102 -11.77 1.65 -11.94
C GLY A 102 -11.89 2.79 -10.95
N GLY A 103 -12.42 2.55 -9.75
CA GLY A 103 -12.53 3.57 -8.72
C GLY A 103 -11.17 4.03 -8.20
N GLU A 104 -11.10 5.30 -7.76
CA GLU A 104 -9.91 5.87 -7.16
C GLU A 104 -10.34 6.74 -5.98
N GLY A 105 -9.62 6.60 -4.89
CA GLY A 105 -9.89 7.36 -3.67
C GLY A 105 -10.58 6.54 -2.59
N ILE A 106 -9.95 6.51 -1.43
CA ILE A 106 -10.45 5.78 -0.26
C ILE A 106 -10.05 6.53 1.00
N VAL A 107 -10.87 6.45 2.03
CA VAL A 107 -10.59 7.05 3.33
C VAL A 107 -10.99 6.09 4.43
N ALA A 108 -10.22 6.08 5.52
CA ALA A 108 -10.51 5.28 6.70
C ALA A 108 -10.60 6.18 7.94
N PHE A 109 -11.48 5.83 8.85
CA PHE A 109 -11.70 6.60 10.07
C PHE A 109 -11.33 5.79 11.31
#